data_a07970870a2715414cb005e58ae4f2e9
#
_entry.id   a07970870a2715414cb005e58ae4f2e9
#
_cell.length_a   1.000
_cell.length_b   1.000
_cell.length_c   1.000
_cell.angle_alpha   90.00
_cell.angle_beta   90.00
_cell.angle_gamma   90.00
#
_symmetry.space_group_name_H-M   'P 1'
#
loop_
_entity.id
_entity.type
_entity.pdbx_description
1 polymer ?
#
loop_
_entity_poly.entity_id
_entity_poly.type
_entity_poly.pdbx_seq_one_letter_code
_entity_poly.pdbx_strand_id
1 'polypeptide(L)'
;MKYLRLPTVVALTALSLFSCSDEPKETPLNLGNLELSETKPSPGDSLKIAYTSKDSLTPEAFYVYTVASSAYPVDLNLVKDGERFTDAIKIPDSADGLIFNFKVGEKYEANDEKGYSVNLYDNEGELLPESESSVTYYKATRGDDYGIKYDREDAAALLKENWSKHPDNLTYLYVISIEDKTFADSIYDAKLASLSAKEELAEDDYSDLITIYNAKKDKAALDSITPIIVAEYPKGDQAQRAYYQKIYEAKSLEDKEAIAAEFEAAGGVASNYGNYMYSALAQAELAEGNIEKFKEAAEKMSAASNKASLYNNVAWDMAEKGENLELAEELSKTSLELVDEQ
;
A
#
# COMPACT_ATOMS: atom_id res chain seq x y z
N MET A 1 -63.67 22.48 -65.87
CA MET A 1 -63.47 21.33 -64.94
C MET A 1 -62.14 21.53 -64.27
N LYS A 2 -62.15 21.99 -63.05
CA LYS A 2 -60.93 22.20 -62.23
C LYS A 2 -61.03 21.23 -61.03
N TYR A 3 -60.16 20.24 -61.02
CA TYR A 3 -60.02 19.35 -59.86
C TYR A 3 -59.15 19.97 -58.78
N LEU A 4 -59.79 20.21 -57.61
CA LEU A 4 -59.14 20.67 -56.39
C LEU A 4 -58.54 19.46 -55.66
N ARG A 5 -57.24 19.43 -55.50
CA ARG A 5 -56.49 18.42 -54.73
C ARG A 5 -56.28 18.96 -53.32
N LEU A 6 -56.87 18.33 -52.32
CA LEU A 6 -56.56 18.50 -50.90
C LEU A 6 -55.21 17.81 -50.59
N PRO A 7 -54.35 18.42 -49.78
CA PRO A 7 -53.17 17.74 -49.23
C PRO A 7 -53.57 17.03 -47.94
N THR A 8 -53.34 15.73 -47.91
CA THR A 8 -53.45 14.89 -46.69
C THR A 8 -52.26 15.22 -45.78
N VAL A 9 -52.54 15.81 -44.65
CA VAL A 9 -51.54 16.01 -43.54
C VAL A 9 -51.45 14.69 -42.75
N VAL A 10 -50.38 13.97 -42.93
CA VAL A 10 -49.99 12.84 -42.07
C VAL A 10 -49.31 13.39 -40.84
N ALA A 11 -50.00 13.40 -39.71
CA ALA A 11 -49.44 13.67 -38.41
C ALA A 11 -48.65 12.44 -37.94
N LEU A 12 -47.30 12.52 -38.01
CA LEU A 12 -46.40 11.55 -37.35
C LEU A 12 -46.38 11.87 -35.86
N THR A 13 -47.14 11.13 -35.07
CA THR A 13 -47.02 11.09 -33.62
C THR A 13 -45.74 10.27 -33.27
N ALA A 14 -44.65 10.95 -32.94
CA ALA A 14 -43.48 10.34 -32.35
C ALA A 14 -43.83 9.91 -30.92
N LEU A 15 -44.11 8.64 -30.71
CA LEU A 15 -44.06 8.03 -29.38
C LEU A 15 -42.59 7.95 -28.96
N SER A 16 -42.15 8.89 -28.14
CA SER A 16 -40.96 8.78 -27.34
C SER A 16 -41.20 7.70 -26.26
N LEU A 17 -40.78 6.47 -26.57
CA LEU A 17 -40.61 5.44 -25.55
C LEU A 17 -39.45 5.91 -24.65
N PHE A 18 -39.78 6.53 -23.51
CA PHE A 18 -38.88 6.56 -22.38
C PHE A 18 -38.78 5.12 -21.89
N SER A 19 -37.78 4.41 -22.38
CA SER A 19 -37.30 3.22 -21.74
C SER A 19 -36.67 3.68 -20.43
N CYS A 20 -37.41 3.63 -19.33
CA CYS A 20 -36.79 3.47 -18.01
C CYS A 20 -36.15 2.10 -18.05
N SER A 21 -34.87 2.03 -18.35
CA SER A 21 -34.06 0.91 -17.92
C SER A 21 -34.03 1.02 -16.39
N ASP A 22 -34.85 0.25 -15.70
CA ASP A 22 -34.54 -0.11 -14.32
C ASP A 22 -33.20 -0.82 -14.39
N GLU A 23 -32.13 -0.09 -14.16
CA GLU A 23 -30.85 -0.72 -13.81
C GLU A 23 -31.15 -1.64 -12.63
N PRO A 24 -30.75 -2.90 -12.66
CA PRO A 24 -30.97 -3.80 -11.55
C PRO A 24 -30.41 -3.11 -10.31
N LYS A 25 -31.24 -2.86 -9.31
CA LYS A 25 -30.82 -2.30 -8.05
C LYS A 25 -29.82 -3.27 -7.48
N GLU A 26 -28.55 -2.91 -7.54
CA GLU A 26 -27.47 -3.68 -6.92
C GLU A 26 -27.82 -3.85 -5.44
N THR A 27 -27.67 -5.09 -4.97
CA THR A 27 -27.96 -5.39 -3.57
C THR A 27 -26.77 -4.90 -2.73
N PRO A 28 -26.97 -4.02 -1.74
CA PRO A 28 -25.88 -3.54 -0.92
C PRO A 28 -25.27 -4.67 -0.09
N LEU A 29 -23.94 -4.64 0.09
CA LEU A 29 -23.21 -5.52 0.99
C LEU A 29 -23.20 -4.91 2.39
N ASN A 30 -23.69 -5.67 3.37
CA ASN A 30 -23.70 -5.25 4.77
C ASN A 30 -22.65 -6.04 5.57
N LEU A 31 -21.69 -5.31 6.13
CA LEU A 31 -20.61 -5.82 6.98
C LEU A 31 -20.69 -5.15 8.35
N GLY A 32 -21.68 -5.54 9.17
CA GLY A 32 -21.89 -4.92 10.49
C GLY A 32 -22.26 -3.45 10.40
N ASN A 33 -21.35 -2.54 10.79
CA ASN A 33 -21.58 -1.10 10.73
C ASN A 33 -21.26 -0.48 9.36
N LEU A 34 -20.68 -1.23 8.44
CA LEU A 34 -20.33 -0.80 7.09
C LEU A 34 -21.32 -1.36 6.07
N GLU A 35 -21.87 -0.48 5.22
CA GLU A 35 -22.68 -0.82 4.06
C GLU A 35 -21.96 -0.34 2.79
N LEU A 36 -21.88 -1.18 1.78
CA LEU A 36 -21.31 -0.88 0.47
C LEU A 36 -22.40 -0.99 -0.59
N SER A 37 -22.31 -0.19 -1.66
CA SER A 37 -23.33 -0.16 -2.71
C SER A 37 -23.47 -1.49 -3.46
N GLU A 38 -22.44 -2.35 -3.44
CA GLU A 38 -22.35 -3.54 -4.26
C GLU A 38 -21.90 -4.76 -3.45
N THR A 39 -22.44 -5.93 -3.77
CA THR A 39 -22.05 -7.22 -3.16
C THR A 39 -20.85 -7.87 -3.83
N LYS A 40 -20.58 -7.53 -5.09
CA LYS A 40 -19.49 -8.08 -5.90
C LYS A 40 -18.77 -6.97 -6.65
N PRO A 41 -18.06 -6.08 -5.93
CA PRO A 41 -17.35 -4.99 -6.57
C PRO A 41 -16.17 -5.49 -7.39
N SER A 42 -15.90 -4.80 -8.51
CA SER A 42 -14.80 -5.12 -9.42
C SER A 42 -13.74 -4.00 -9.43
N PRO A 43 -12.48 -4.29 -9.78
CA PRO A 43 -11.49 -3.25 -10.05
C PRO A 43 -12.01 -2.24 -11.08
N GLY A 44 -11.80 -0.95 -10.81
CA GLY A 44 -12.29 0.14 -11.67
C GLY A 44 -13.70 0.63 -11.34
N ASP A 45 -14.47 -0.07 -10.53
CA ASP A 45 -15.82 0.35 -10.12
C ASP A 45 -15.80 1.54 -9.16
N SER A 46 -16.93 2.26 -9.11
CA SER A 46 -17.19 3.28 -8.12
C SER A 46 -18.01 2.71 -6.98
N LEU A 47 -17.40 2.54 -5.81
CA LEU A 47 -18.02 1.93 -4.64
C LEU A 47 -18.44 3.02 -3.66
N LYS A 48 -19.75 3.08 -3.34
CA LYS A 48 -20.28 3.95 -2.29
C LYS A 48 -20.17 3.26 -0.94
N ILE A 49 -19.78 4.03 0.07
CA ILE A 49 -19.51 3.59 1.42
C ILE A 49 -20.45 4.32 2.36
N ALA A 50 -21.10 3.61 3.28
CA ALA A 50 -21.87 4.20 4.36
C ALA A 50 -21.52 3.48 5.66
N TYR A 51 -20.92 4.20 6.59
CA TYR A 51 -20.53 3.69 7.91
C TYR A 51 -21.39 4.31 9.00
N THR A 52 -21.85 3.50 9.95
CA THR A 52 -22.62 3.92 11.12
C THR A 52 -21.74 3.88 12.36
N SER A 53 -21.39 5.05 12.92
CA SER A 53 -20.62 5.14 14.14
C SER A 53 -21.52 5.01 15.36
N LYS A 54 -21.16 4.12 16.29
CA LYS A 54 -21.92 3.90 17.54
C LYS A 54 -21.92 5.13 18.47
N ASP A 55 -20.85 5.93 18.42
CA ASP A 55 -20.63 7.04 19.37
C ASP A 55 -20.91 8.40 18.76
N SER A 56 -21.50 8.48 17.57
CA SER A 56 -21.75 9.72 16.82
C SER A 56 -20.50 10.61 16.59
N LEU A 57 -19.32 10.10 16.92
CA LEU A 57 -18.05 10.75 16.63
C LEU A 57 -17.70 10.52 15.16
N THR A 58 -17.11 11.53 14.53
CA THR A 58 -16.55 11.38 13.19
C THR A 58 -15.38 10.42 13.26
N PRO A 59 -15.40 9.27 12.58
CA PRO A 59 -14.27 8.36 12.56
C PRO A 59 -13.15 8.91 11.68
N GLU A 60 -11.91 8.70 12.08
CA GLU A 60 -10.79 8.68 11.14
C GLU A 60 -10.87 7.36 10.38
N ALA A 61 -10.79 7.40 9.06
CA ALA A 61 -10.96 6.20 8.27
C ALA A 61 -10.07 6.17 7.03
N PHE A 62 -9.63 4.99 6.69
CA PHE A 62 -8.92 4.71 5.45
C PHE A 62 -9.29 3.31 4.95
N TYR A 63 -9.11 3.08 3.68
CA TYR A 63 -9.15 1.74 3.14
C TYR A 63 -7.76 1.31 2.67
N VAL A 64 -7.54 0.02 2.65
CA VAL A 64 -6.35 -0.60 2.07
C VAL A 64 -6.82 -1.41 0.87
N TYR A 65 -6.24 -1.17 -0.29
CA TYR A 65 -6.35 -2.12 -1.38
C TYR A 65 -5.10 -2.99 -1.44
N THR A 66 -5.31 -4.26 -1.74
CA THR A 66 -4.21 -5.23 -1.88
C THR A 66 -3.89 -5.47 -3.35
N VAL A 67 -2.62 -5.72 -3.64
CA VAL A 67 -2.13 -6.22 -4.92
C VAL A 67 -1.17 -7.37 -4.59
N ALA A 68 -1.59 -8.59 -4.84
CA ALA A 68 -0.91 -9.79 -4.36
C ALA A 68 -0.63 -9.69 -2.83
N SER A 69 0.63 -9.74 -2.41
CA SER A 69 1.02 -9.59 -0.99
C SER A 69 1.29 -8.15 -0.54
N SER A 70 1.19 -7.18 -1.45
CA SER A 70 1.38 -5.75 -1.14
C SER A 70 0.08 -5.09 -0.70
N ALA A 71 0.18 -4.04 0.15
CA ALA A 71 -0.96 -3.34 0.71
C ALA A 71 -0.75 -1.82 0.62
N TYR A 72 -1.75 -1.12 0.13
CA TYR A 72 -1.69 0.32 -0.16
C TYR A 72 -2.83 1.05 0.57
N PRO A 73 -2.52 1.81 1.63
CA PRO A 73 -3.52 2.58 2.36
C PRO A 73 -3.91 3.85 1.59
N VAL A 74 -5.20 4.18 1.65
CA VAL A 74 -5.79 5.39 1.07
C VAL A 74 -6.82 5.97 2.04
N ASP A 75 -6.71 7.24 2.36
CA ASP A 75 -7.62 7.91 3.28
C ASP A 75 -9.04 8.00 2.71
N LEU A 76 -10.03 7.91 3.59
CA LEU A 76 -11.44 8.14 3.27
C LEU A 76 -11.85 9.56 3.71
N ASN A 77 -12.55 10.27 2.82
CA ASN A 77 -13.08 11.60 3.08
C ASN A 77 -14.54 11.52 3.52
N LEU A 78 -14.75 10.96 4.71
CA LEU A 78 -16.10 10.71 5.22
C LEU A 78 -16.90 11.99 5.49
N VAL A 79 -18.05 12.11 4.86
CA VAL A 79 -19.02 13.19 5.06
C VAL A 79 -20.20 12.69 5.89
N LYS A 80 -20.57 13.42 6.92
CA LYS A 80 -21.72 13.07 7.76
C LYS A 80 -23.04 13.25 7.00
N ASP A 81 -23.84 12.18 6.90
CA ASP A 81 -25.15 12.14 6.31
C ASP A 81 -26.15 11.50 7.31
N GLY A 82 -26.86 12.35 8.05
CA GLY A 82 -27.73 11.92 9.13
C GLY A 82 -26.96 11.21 10.26
N GLU A 83 -27.25 9.94 10.46
CA GLU A 83 -26.57 9.07 11.46
C GLU A 83 -25.36 8.31 10.87
N ARG A 84 -25.12 8.44 9.57
CA ARG A 84 -24.07 7.75 8.84
C ARG A 84 -22.95 8.70 8.43
N PHE A 85 -21.82 8.12 8.08
CA PHE A 85 -20.68 8.76 7.45
C PHE A 85 -20.47 8.11 6.08
N THR A 86 -20.48 8.91 5.02
CA THR A 86 -20.49 8.41 3.64
C THR A 86 -19.30 8.91 2.85
N ASP A 87 -18.84 8.07 1.91
CA ASP A 87 -17.86 8.42 0.91
C ASP A 87 -18.11 7.59 -0.37
N ALA A 88 -17.41 7.92 -1.43
CA ALA A 88 -17.40 7.14 -2.66
C ALA A 88 -15.96 7.04 -3.17
N ILE A 89 -15.47 5.82 -3.32
CA ILE A 89 -14.14 5.55 -3.84
C ILE A 89 -14.21 4.98 -5.25
N LYS A 90 -13.17 5.20 -6.03
CA LYS A 90 -12.90 4.41 -7.22
C LYS A 90 -11.93 3.30 -6.84
N ILE A 91 -12.31 2.04 -7.03
CA ILE A 91 -11.45 0.88 -6.78
C ILE A 91 -10.30 0.92 -7.79
N PRO A 92 -9.03 0.88 -7.35
CA PRO A 92 -7.90 0.83 -8.28
C PRO A 92 -7.98 -0.37 -9.23
N ASP A 93 -7.62 -0.17 -10.50
CA ASP A 93 -7.69 -1.21 -11.53
C ASP A 93 -6.78 -2.42 -11.22
N SER A 94 -5.76 -2.24 -10.38
CA SER A 94 -4.84 -3.29 -9.95
C SER A 94 -5.23 -3.95 -8.63
N ALA A 95 -6.35 -3.56 -8.01
CA ALA A 95 -6.72 -4.09 -6.70
C ALA A 95 -7.21 -5.53 -6.78
N ASP A 96 -6.76 -6.36 -5.83
CA ASP A 96 -7.23 -7.74 -5.62
C ASP A 96 -8.26 -7.82 -4.50
N GLY A 97 -8.20 -6.94 -3.51
CA GLY A 97 -9.10 -6.92 -2.36
C GLY A 97 -9.11 -5.57 -1.65
N LEU A 98 -10.11 -5.36 -0.79
CA LEU A 98 -10.27 -4.15 0.00
C LEU A 98 -10.43 -4.47 1.48
N ILE A 99 -9.80 -3.66 2.32
CA ILE A 99 -9.96 -3.70 3.78
C ILE A 99 -10.23 -2.27 4.25
N PHE A 100 -11.34 -2.08 4.99
CA PHE A 100 -11.70 -0.78 5.54
C PHE A 100 -11.39 -0.71 7.02
N ASN A 101 -10.78 0.38 7.45
CA ASN A 101 -10.39 0.62 8.84
C ASN A 101 -11.03 1.91 9.34
N PHE A 102 -11.71 1.82 10.49
CA PHE A 102 -12.38 2.95 11.13
C PHE A 102 -11.86 3.11 12.55
N LYS A 103 -11.29 4.28 12.84
CA LYS A 103 -10.81 4.62 14.17
C LYS A 103 -11.78 5.62 14.80
N VAL A 104 -12.42 5.22 15.91
CA VAL A 104 -13.37 6.04 16.66
C VAL A 104 -12.73 6.41 18.00
N GLY A 105 -12.39 7.67 18.18
CA GLY A 105 -11.55 8.11 19.29
C GLY A 105 -10.16 7.48 19.23
N GLU A 106 -9.74 6.76 20.26
CA GLU A 106 -8.41 6.15 20.36
C GLU A 106 -8.34 4.71 19.80
N LYS A 107 -9.47 4.13 19.35
CA LYS A 107 -9.56 2.70 19.05
C LYS A 107 -10.09 2.43 17.65
N TYR A 108 -9.53 1.41 17.02
CA TYR A 108 -10.12 0.85 15.80
C TYR A 108 -11.39 0.06 16.12
N GLU A 109 -12.44 0.28 15.34
CA GLU A 109 -13.65 -0.52 15.34
C GLU A 109 -13.51 -1.59 14.25
N ALA A 110 -13.36 -2.84 14.70
CA ALA A 110 -12.96 -3.95 13.84
C ALA A 110 -14.09 -4.97 13.60
N ASN A 111 -15.36 -4.56 13.64
CA ASN A 111 -16.50 -5.44 13.34
C ASN A 111 -16.47 -6.75 14.15
N ASP A 112 -16.48 -6.63 15.48
CA ASP A 112 -16.34 -7.76 16.39
C ASP A 112 -15.07 -8.61 16.10
N GLU A 113 -13.94 -7.92 15.88
CA GLU A 113 -12.60 -8.49 15.58
C GLU A 113 -12.48 -9.17 14.20
N LYS A 114 -13.52 -9.16 13.34
CA LYS A 114 -13.50 -9.79 12.01
C LYS A 114 -12.90 -8.90 10.92
N GLY A 115 -12.88 -7.58 11.17
CA GLY A 115 -12.55 -6.57 10.17
C GLY A 115 -13.66 -6.33 9.15
N TYR A 116 -13.45 -5.35 8.30
CA TYR A 116 -14.29 -5.02 7.16
C TYR A 116 -13.51 -5.32 5.89
N SER A 117 -13.51 -6.55 5.43
CA SER A 117 -12.79 -6.98 4.23
C SER A 117 -13.74 -7.39 3.11
N VAL A 118 -13.36 -7.08 1.89
CA VAL A 118 -14.17 -7.32 0.69
C VAL A 118 -13.30 -7.95 -0.38
N ASN A 119 -13.75 -9.08 -0.87
CA ASN A 119 -13.16 -9.71 -2.05
C ASN A 119 -13.64 -8.98 -3.31
N LEU A 120 -12.79 -8.95 -4.33
CA LEU A 120 -13.10 -8.38 -5.63
C LEU A 120 -13.39 -9.45 -6.66
N TYR A 121 -14.16 -9.06 -7.65
CA TYR A 121 -14.71 -9.95 -8.68
C TYR A 121 -14.37 -9.39 -10.06
N ASP A 122 -14.39 -10.23 -11.06
CA ASP A 122 -14.29 -9.80 -12.45
C ASP A 122 -15.66 -9.29 -12.98
N ASN A 123 -15.66 -8.82 -14.23
CA ASN A 123 -16.88 -8.30 -14.88
C ASN A 123 -17.97 -9.38 -15.11
N GLU A 124 -17.65 -10.65 -14.93
CA GLU A 124 -18.58 -11.79 -15.05
C GLU A 124 -19.12 -12.18 -13.67
N GLY A 125 -18.63 -11.54 -12.61
CA GLY A 125 -19.01 -11.76 -11.21
C GLY A 125 -18.34 -13.00 -10.59
N GLU A 126 -17.25 -13.49 -11.20
CA GLU A 126 -16.41 -14.53 -10.64
C GLU A 126 -15.34 -13.92 -9.74
N LEU A 127 -15.01 -14.62 -8.65
CA LEU A 127 -14.00 -14.18 -7.70
C LEU A 127 -12.64 -14.04 -8.38
N LEU A 128 -11.98 -12.91 -8.21
CA LEU A 128 -10.61 -12.74 -8.72
C LEU A 128 -9.68 -13.79 -8.07
N PRO A 129 -8.78 -14.41 -8.84
CA PRO A 129 -7.92 -15.48 -8.32
C PRO A 129 -7.11 -15.08 -7.08
N GLU A 130 -6.56 -13.86 -7.06
CA GLU A 130 -5.74 -13.36 -5.94
C GLU A 130 -6.56 -12.83 -4.75
N SER A 131 -7.83 -12.51 -4.93
CA SER A 131 -8.59 -11.71 -3.97
C SER A 131 -8.62 -12.32 -2.57
N GLU A 132 -9.00 -13.57 -2.46
CA GLU A 132 -9.12 -14.26 -1.18
C GLU A 132 -7.75 -14.42 -0.50
N SER A 133 -6.72 -14.73 -1.28
CA SER A 133 -5.36 -14.93 -0.78
C SER A 133 -4.73 -13.62 -0.29
N SER A 134 -4.88 -12.53 -1.04
CA SER A 134 -4.32 -11.22 -0.69
C SER A 134 -4.98 -10.62 0.57
N VAL A 135 -6.31 -10.71 0.66
CA VAL A 135 -7.07 -10.28 1.85
C VAL A 135 -6.68 -11.12 3.08
N THR A 136 -6.58 -12.45 2.91
CA THR A 136 -6.17 -13.35 4.00
C THR A 136 -4.76 -13.06 4.47
N TYR A 137 -3.82 -12.88 3.54
CA TYR A 137 -2.44 -12.54 3.88
C TYR A 137 -2.35 -11.22 4.65
N TYR A 138 -3.06 -10.17 4.21
CA TYR A 138 -3.12 -8.90 4.93
C TYR A 138 -3.66 -9.08 6.35
N LYS A 139 -4.78 -9.76 6.52
CA LYS A 139 -5.39 -9.99 7.85
C LYS A 139 -4.45 -10.77 8.77
N ALA A 140 -3.76 -11.78 8.26
CA ALA A 140 -2.85 -12.62 9.04
C ALA A 140 -1.55 -11.89 9.46
N THR A 141 -1.12 -10.88 8.69
CA THR A 141 0.16 -10.18 8.91
C THR A 141 0.03 -8.78 9.48
N ARG A 142 -1.12 -8.12 9.29
CA ARG A 142 -1.39 -6.72 9.69
C ARG A 142 -2.67 -6.54 10.50
N GLY A 143 -3.53 -7.54 10.55
CA GLY A 143 -4.85 -7.40 11.18
C GLY A 143 -4.80 -6.99 12.65
N ASP A 144 -3.83 -7.49 13.41
CA ASP A 144 -3.65 -7.17 14.83
C ASP A 144 -3.45 -5.66 15.08
N ASP A 145 -2.79 -4.94 14.16
CA ASP A 145 -2.56 -3.49 14.26
C ASP A 145 -3.87 -2.69 14.26
N TYR A 146 -4.93 -3.28 13.69
CA TYR A 146 -6.25 -2.67 13.51
C TYR A 146 -7.36 -3.38 14.30
N GLY A 147 -6.98 -4.24 15.26
CA GLY A 147 -7.92 -4.97 16.09
C GLY A 147 -8.65 -6.12 15.39
N ILE A 148 -8.18 -6.53 14.22
CA ILE A 148 -8.70 -7.68 13.48
C ILE A 148 -7.99 -8.93 13.99
N LYS A 149 -8.76 -9.89 14.49
CA LYS A 149 -8.23 -11.20 14.86
C LYS A 149 -8.48 -12.19 13.71
N TYR A 150 -7.42 -12.79 13.26
CA TYR A 150 -7.49 -13.81 12.23
C TYR A 150 -6.66 -15.02 12.66
N ASP A 151 -7.26 -16.21 12.59
CA ASP A 151 -6.58 -17.46 12.95
C ASP A 151 -5.48 -17.75 11.91
N ARG A 152 -4.24 -17.94 12.39
CA ARG A 152 -3.09 -18.16 11.51
C ARG A 152 -3.08 -19.55 10.90
N GLU A 153 -3.66 -20.55 11.58
CA GLU A 153 -3.81 -21.90 11.04
C GLU A 153 -4.79 -21.87 9.86
N ASP A 154 -5.94 -21.18 10.01
CA ASP A 154 -6.91 -20.99 8.94
C ASP A 154 -6.31 -20.21 7.76
N ALA A 155 -5.52 -19.16 8.06
CA ALA A 155 -4.82 -18.39 7.02
C ALA A 155 -3.82 -19.26 6.23
N ALA A 156 -3.00 -20.02 6.93
CA ALA A 156 -2.02 -20.90 6.31
C ALA A 156 -2.69 -22.01 5.47
N ALA A 157 -3.80 -22.57 5.97
CA ALA A 157 -4.56 -23.58 5.26
C ALA A 157 -5.13 -23.02 3.95
N LEU A 158 -5.77 -21.83 3.98
CA LEU A 158 -6.33 -21.18 2.81
C LEU A 158 -5.27 -20.82 1.78
N LEU A 159 -4.17 -20.18 2.22
CA LEU A 159 -3.08 -19.80 1.33
C LEU A 159 -2.40 -21.02 0.70
N LYS A 160 -2.29 -22.12 1.44
CA LYS A 160 -1.77 -23.39 0.92
C LYS A 160 -2.73 -24.04 -0.09
N GLU A 161 -4.04 -24.04 0.17
CA GLU A 161 -5.06 -24.52 -0.75
C GLU A 161 -5.02 -23.76 -2.09
N ASN A 162 -4.90 -22.42 -1.99
CA ASN A 162 -4.84 -21.55 -3.15
C ASN A 162 -3.45 -21.46 -3.78
N TRP A 163 -2.42 -22.12 -3.22
CA TRP A 163 -1.04 -22.01 -3.71
C TRP A 163 -0.89 -22.29 -5.21
N SER A 164 -1.61 -23.27 -5.73
CA SER A 164 -1.55 -23.62 -7.16
C SER A 164 -2.06 -22.51 -8.10
N LYS A 165 -2.81 -21.53 -7.57
CA LYS A 165 -3.29 -20.38 -8.32
C LYS A 165 -2.22 -19.27 -8.37
N HIS A 166 -1.28 -19.24 -7.40
CA HIS A 166 -0.31 -18.18 -7.19
C HIS A 166 1.11 -18.72 -6.91
N PRO A 167 1.64 -19.64 -7.76
CA PRO A 167 2.87 -20.36 -7.45
C PRO A 167 4.14 -19.47 -7.44
N ASP A 168 4.03 -18.24 -7.94
CA ASP A 168 5.14 -17.29 -7.98
C ASP A 168 5.14 -16.30 -6.80
N ASN A 169 4.09 -16.27 -5.98
CA ASN A 169 4.03 -15.36 -4.82
C ASN A 169 4.68 -15.98 -3.58
N LEU A 170 6.00 -16.01 -3.57
CA LEU A 170 6.78 -16.60 -2.46
C LEU A 170 6.50 -15.96 -1.10
N THR A 171 5.94 -14.75 -1.06
CA THR A 171 5.65 -14.03 0.18
C THR A 171 4.57 -14.73 1.00
N TYR A 172 3.60 -15.40 0.36
CA TYR A 172 2.58 -16.19 1.06
C TYR A 172 3.17 -17.36 1.85
N LEU A 173 4.33 -17.88 1.43
CA LEU A 173 5.01 -18.95 2.13
C LEU A 173 5.44 -18.56 3.55
N TYR A 174 5.57 -17.26 3.84
CA TYR A 174 5.83 -16.80 5.21
C TYR A 174 4.72 -17.26 6.15
N VAL A 175 3.46 -17.02 5.83
CA VAL A 175 2.32 -17.43 6.65
C VAL A 175 2.18 -18.96 6.64
N ILE A 176 2.28 -19.59 5.47
CA ILE A 176 2.20 -21.07 5.35
C ILE A 176 3.28 -21.73 6.21
N SER A 177 4.51 -21.19 6.25
CA SER A 177 5.64 -21.80 6.97
C SER A 177 5.47 -21.83 8.50
N ILE A 178 4.55 -21.06 9.05
CA ILE A 178 4.24 -21.08 10.47
C ILE A 178 3.62 -22.43 10.85
N GLU A 179 2.76 -22.98 9.99
CA GLU A 179 2.02 -24.21 10.22
C GLU A 179 2.61 -25.40 9.44
N ASP A 180 3.10 -25.18 8.24
CA ASP A 180 3.69 -26.21 7.38
C ASP A 180 5.03 -25.76 6.79
N LYS A 181 6.04 -25.75 7.66
CA LYS A 181 7.41 -25.42 7.26
C LYS A 181 7.96 -26.36 6.18
N THR A 182 7.58 -27.65 6.21
CA THR A 182 8.06 -28.64 5.24
C THR A 182 7.56 -28.32 3.84
N PHE A 183 6.30 -27.94 3.70
CA PHE A 183 5.74 -27.49 2.44
C PHE A 183 6.46 -26.24 1.92
N ALA A 184 6.58 -25.21 2.75
CA ALA A 184 7.23 -23.97 2.37
C ALA A 184 8.69 -24.19 1.96
N ASP A 185 9.46 -24.96 2.74
CA ASP A 185 10.86 -25.33 2.42
C ASP A 185 10.95 -26.05 1.08
N SER A 186 10.04 -26.99 0.77
CA SER A 186 10.05 -27.71 -0.50
C SER A 186 9.86 -26.79 -1.72
N ILE A 187 9.04 -25.75 -1.58
CA ILE A 187 8.81 -24.75 -2.63
C ILE A 187 10.05 -23.86 -2.78
N TYR A 188 10.61 -23.38 -1.66
CA TYR A 188 11.85 -22.60 -1.69
C TYR A 188 13.00 -23.36 -2.34
N ASP A 189 13.17 -24.64 -2.02
CA ASP A 189 14.23 -25.49 -2.61
C ASP A 189 14.02 -25.70 -4.11
N ALA A 190 12.78 -25.94 -4.54
CA ALA A 190 12.45 -26.06 -5.96
C ALA A 190 12.73 -24.77 -6.73
N LYS A 191 12.37 -23.61 -6.17
CA LYS A 191 12.62 -22.30 -6.78
C LYS A 191 14.12 -22.00 -6.86
N LEU A 192 14.88 -22.27 -5.79
CA LEU A 192 16.35 -22.15 -5.79
C LEU A 192 17.00 -23.00 -6.87
N ALA A 193 16.55 -24.25 -7.02
CA ALA A 193 17.07 -25.14 -8.07
C ALA A 193 16.77 -24.59 -9.47
N SER A 194 15.57 -24.05 -9.67
CA SER A 194 15.17 -23.41 -10.94
C SER A 194 16.04 -22.17 -11.24
N LEU A 195 16.24 -21.30 -10.25
CA LEU A 195 17.07 -20.10 -10.40
C LEU A 195 18.54 -20.44 -10.66
N SER A 196 19.06 -21.46 -9.99
CA SER A 196 20.44 -21.93 -10.18
C SER A 196 20.71 -22.54 -11.55
N ALA A 197 19.65 -22.94 -12.26
CA ALA A 197 19.76 -23.49 -13.62
C ALA A 197 19.74 -22.40 -14.73
N LYS A 198 19.45 -21.14 -14.39
CA LYS A 198 19.47 -20.02 -15.33
C LYS A 198 20.91 -19.60 -15.63
N GLU A 199 21.19 -19.26 -16.89
CA GLU A 199 22.49 -18.72 -17.29
C GLU A 199 22.69 -17.29 -16.82
N GLU A 200 21.59 -16.49 -16.83
CA GLU A 200 21.54 -15.11 -16.35
C GLU A 200 20.29 -14.92 -15.50
N LEU A 201 20.41 -14.15 -14.42
CA LEU A 201 19.32 -13.81 -13.53
C LEU A 201 18.79 -12.42 -13.86
N ALA A 202 17.48 -12.27 -13.95
CA ALA A 202 16.81 -10.97 -14.02
C ALA A 202 16.68 -10.34 -12.62
N GLU A 203 16.33 -9.06 -12.56
CA GLU A 203 16.11 -8.35 -11.27
C GLU A 203 15.09 -9.05 -10.38
N ASP A 204 13.97 -9.52 -10.95
CA ASP A 204 12.94 -10.25 -10.20
C ASP A 204 13.47 -11.58 -9.63
N ASP A 205 14.39 -12.26 -10.32
CA ASP A 205 15.03 -13.47 -9.82
C ASP A 205 15.85 -13.21 -8.55
N TYR A 206 16.51 -12.05 -8.47
CA TYR A 206 17.21 -11.64 -7.26
C TYR A 206 16.25 -11.30 -6.13
N SER A 207 15.09 -10.75 -6.42
CA SER A 207 14.04 -10.53 -5.42
C SER A 207 13.54 -11.84 -4.81
N ASP A 208 13.35 -12.86 -5.65
CA ASP A 208 13.04 -14.22 -5.21
C ASP A 208 14.15 -14.82 -4.33
N LEU A 209 15.42 -14.69 -4.76
CA LEU A 209 16.57 -15.15 -3.98
C LEU A 209 16.63 -14.49 -2.60
N ILE A 210 16.43 -13.16 -2.53
CA ILE A 210 16.40 -12.42 -1.27
C ILE A 210 15.28 -12.95 -0.36
N THR A 211 14.09 -13.17 -0.92
CA THR A 211 12.93 -13.71 -0.17
C THR A 211 13.27 -15.08 0.41
N ILE A 212 13.84 -15.96 -0.40
CA ILE A 212 14.20 -17.32 0.01
C ILE A 212 15.30 -17.32 1.05
N TYR A 213 16.39 -16.57 0.85
CA TYR A 213 17.50 -16.52 1.80
C TYR A 213 17.10 -15.89 3.13
N ASN A 214 16.21 -14.88 3.11
CA ASN A 214 15.63 -14.35 4.35
C ASN A 214 14.81 -15.41 5.09
N ALA A 215 13.93 -16.14 4.38
CA ALA A 215 13.13 -17.21 4.97
C ALA A 215 14.00 -18.32 5.57
N LYS A 216 15.09 -18.66 4.89
CA LYS A 216 16.09 -19.66 5.34
C LYS A 216 17.07 -19.12 6.37
N LYS A 217 17.07 -17.80 6.66
CA LYS A 217 18.03 -17.09 7.51
C LYS A 217 19.49 -17.27 7.05
N ASP A 218 19.70 -17.41 5.75
CA ASP A 218 21.02 -17.56 5.13
C ASP A 218 21.65 -16.20 4.83
N LYS A 219 22.22 -15.61 5.89
CA LYS A 219 22.88 -14.31 5.79
C LYS A 219 24.08 -14.36 4.82
N ALA A 220 24.82 -15.46 4.76
CA ALA A 220 26.00 -15.55 3.91
C ALA A 220 25.61 -15.49 2.42
N ALA A 221 24.53 -16.16 2.04
CA ALA A 221 23.98 -16.07 0.69
C ALA A 221 23.49 -14.67 0.36
N LEU A 222 22.76 -14.01 1.28
CA LEU A 222 22.32 -12.60 1.11
C LEU A 222 23.51 -11.66 0.90
N ASP A 223 24.54 -11.77 1.76
CA ASP A 223 25.74 -10.95 1.67
C ASP A 223 26.49 -11.18 0.34
N SER A 224 26.40 -12.37 -0.26
CA SER A 224 27.04 -12.69 -1.54
C SER A 224 26.34 -12.10 -2.76
N ILE A 225 25.01 -12.01 -2.75
CA ILE A 225 24.24 -11.50 -3.90
C ILE A 225 24.04 -9.98 -3.87
N THR A 226 24.08 -9.35 -2.68
CA THR A 226 23.84 -7.90 -2.54
C THR A 226 24.79 -7.05 -3.40
N PRO A 227 26.11 -7.29 -3.45
CA PRO A 227 27.00 -6.52 -4.33
C PRO A 227 26.69 -6.70 -5.81
N ILE A 228 26.21 -7.88 -6.22
CA ILE A 228 25.84 -8.16 -7.62
C ILE A 228 24.62 -7.32 -8.00
N ILE A 229 23.60 -7.33 -7.15
CA ILE A 229 22.37 -6.55 -7.37
C ILE A 229 22.70 -5.06 -7.50
N VAL A 230 23.51 -4.52 -6.60
CA VAL A 230 23.92 -3.11 -6.61
C VAL A 230 24.70 -2.76 -7.89
N ALA A 231 25.51 -3.68 -8.41
CA ALA A 231 26.28 -3.45 -9.62
C ALA A 231 25.46 -3.57 -10.91
N GLU A 232 24.59 -4.58 -11.01
CA GLU A 232 23.83 -4.89 -12.21
C GLU A 232 22.51 -4.12 -12.30
N TYR A 233 21.85 -3.87 -11.15
CA TYR A 233 20.54 -3.21 -11.07
C TYR A 233 20.56 -2.00 -10.11
N PRO A 234 21.46 -1.01 -10.29
CA PRO A 234 21.71 0.05 -9.30
C PRO A 234 20.47 0.94 -9.03
N LYS A 235 19.51 0.95 -9.93
CA LYS A 235 18.26 1.72 -9.79
C LYS A 235 17.08 0.88 -9.30
N GLY A 236 17.26 -0.42 -9.16
CA GLY A 236 16.24 -1.34 -8.71
C GLY A 236 15.97 -1.21 -7.21
N ASP A 237 14.78 -1.62 -6.78
CA ASP A 237 14.33 -1.51 -5.39
C ASP A 237 15.26 -2.23 -4.42
N GLN A 238 15.81 -3.39 -4.81
CA GLN A 238 16.69 -4.17 -3.95
C GLN A 238 18.06 -3.50 -3.75
N ALA A 239 18.60 -2.85 -4.79
CA ALA A 239 19.83 -2.06 -4.65
C ALA A 239 19.61 -0.84 -3.76
N GLN A 240 18.49 -0.14 -3.92
CA GLN A 240 18.15 1.01 -3.09
C GLN A 240 17.93 0.61 -1.62
N ARG A 241 17.28 -0.52 -1.38
CA ARG A 241 17.16 -1.11 -0.05
C ARG A 241 18.53 -1.44 0.56
N ALA A 242 19.46 -1.97 -0.24
CA ALA A 242 20.81 -2.27 0.23
C ALA A 242 21.56 -0.99 0.65
N TYR A 243 21.46 0.11 -0.11
CA TYR A 243 22.02 1.40 0.29
C TYR A 243 21.40 1.95 1.57
N TYR A 244 20.08 1.85 1.68
CA TYR A 244 19.37 2.24 2.91
C TYR A 244 19.86 1.45 4.13
N GLN A 245 20.03 0.14 4.03
CA GLN A 245 20.56 -0.68 5.11
C GLN A 245 21.98 -0.28 5.48
N LYS A 246 22.87 -0.07 4.50
CA LYS A 246 24.24 0.36 4.72
C LYS A 246 24.31 1.68 5.49
N ILE A 247 23.56 2.72 5.07
CA ILE A 247 23.59 4.03 5.72
C ILE A 247 23.01 3.97 7.13
N TYR A 248 22.03 3.10 7.38
CA TYR A 248 21.46 2.92 8.71
C TYR A 248 22.41 2.20 9.67
N GLU A 249 23.18 1.23 9.16
CA GLU A 249 24.20 0.50 9.92
C GLU A 249 25.48 1.30 10.16
N ALA A 250 25.77 2.28 9.31
CA ALA A 250 26.96 3.13 9.42
C ALA A 250 26.98 3.91 10.73
N LYS A 251 28.14 3.91 11.40
CA LYS A 251 28.31 4.49 12.74
C LYS A 251 28.89 5.91 12.72
N SER A 252 29.60 6.29 11.67
CA SER A 252 30.17 7.63 11.52
C SER A 252 29.45 8.45 10.47
N LEU A 253 29.50 9.76 10.59
CA LEU A 253 29.00 10.69 9.57
C LEU A 253 29.75 10.48 8.24
N GLU A 254 31.10 10.32 8.29
CA GLU A 254 31.93 10.10 7.11
C GLU A 254 31.48 8.87 6.30
N ASP A 255 31.17 7.75 6.98
CA ASP A 255 30.64 6.54 6.31
C ASP A 255 29.26 6.82 5.67
N LYS A 256 28.38 7.58 6.35
CA LYS A 256 27.06 7.93 5.81
C LYS A 256 27.16 8.84 4.58
N GLU A 257 28.04 9.85 4.62
CA GLU A 257 28.32 10.71 3.46
C GLU A 257 28.88 9.89 2.28
N ALA A 258 29.80 8.96 2.53
CA ALA A 258 30.37 8.09 1.50
C ALA A 258 29.28 7.20 0.85
N ILE A 259 28.42 6.59 1.65
CA ILE A 259 27.33 5.74 1.16
C ILE A 259 26.33 6.56 0.32
N ALA A 260 25.99 7.77 0.76
CA ALA A 260 25.13 8.67 0.01
C ALA A 260 25.74 9.06 -1.35
N ALA A 261 27.06 9.34 -1.38
CA ALA A 261 27.79 9.63 -2.62
C ALA A 261 27.83 8.41 -3.57
N GLU A 262 28.02 7.19 -3.05
CA GLU A 262 27.92 5.95 -3.84
C GLU A 262 26.54 5.78 -4.46
N PHE A 263 25.47 6.01 -3.69
CA PHE A 263 24.09 5.94 -4.14
C PHE A 263 23.81 6.94 -5.29
N GLU A 264 24.28 8.18 -5.14
CA GLU A 264 24.14 9.22 -6.16
C GLU A 264 24.91 8.85 -7.45
N ALA A 265 26.14 8.37 -7.30
CA ALA A 265 26.97 7.92 -8.43
C ALA A 265 26.37 6.72 -9.18
N ALA A 266 25.69 5.83 -8.47
CA ALA A 266 24.95 4.73 -9.05
C ALA A 266 23.64 5.15 -9.76
N GLY A 267 23.32 6.44 -9.74
CA GLY A 267 22.11 7.00 -10.34
C GLY A 267 20.90 6.88 -9.43
N GLY A 268 21.11 7.12 -8.13
CA GLY A 268 20.10 7.10 -7.09
C GLY A 268 18.75 7.70 -7.53
N VAL A 269 17.66 7.03 -7.19
CA VAL A 269 16.31 7.35 -7.64
C VAL A 269 15.53 7.95 -6.48
N ALA A 270 14.64 8.90 -6.81
CA ALA A 270 13.62 9.37 -5.89
C ALA A 270 12.65 8.22 -5.55
N SER A 271 12.86 7.57 -4.42
CA SER A 271 12.08 6.44 -3.93
C SER A 271 11.89 6.54 -2.42
N ASN A 272 11.06 5.66 -1.87
CA ASN A 272 10.90 5.58 -0.42
C ASN A 272 12.24 5.27 0.28
N TYR A 273 13.05 4.37 -0.26
CA TYR A 273 14.37 4.06 0.30
C TYR A 273 15.33 5.26 0.19
N GLY A 274 15.32 6.00 -0.93
CA GLY A 274 16.06 7.25 -1.09
C GLY A 274 15.65 8.29 -0.06
N ASN A 275 14.35 8.47 0.17
CA ASN A 275 13.85 9.40 1.19
C ASN A 275 14.34 9.02 2.59
N TYR A 276 14.28 7.74 2.99
CA TYR A 276 14.78 7.28 4.29
C TYR A 276 16.30 7.42 4.40
N MET A 277 17.04 7.17 3.35
CA MET A 277 18.48 7.32 3.30
C MET A 277 18.90 8.78 3.52
N TYR A 278 18.29 9.70 2.79
CA TYR A 278 18.58 11.14 2.98
C TYR A 278 18.10 11.66 4.33
N SER A 279 17.00 11.12 4.88
CA SER A 279 16.58 11.42 6.24
C SER A 279 17.64 10.97 7.27
N ALA A 280 18.23 9.78 7.11
CA ALA A 280 19.27 9.29 8.00
C ALA A 280 20.57 10.11 7.90
N LEU A 281 20.94 10.57 6.70
CA LEU A 281 22.07 11.50 6.50
C LEU A 281 21.80 12.86 7.14
N ALA A 282 20.62 13.44 6.86
CA ALA A 282 20.23 14.73 7.42
C ALA A 282 20.31 14.73 8.95
N GLN A 283 19.74 13.71 9.61
CA GLN A 283 19.79 13.59 11.06
C GLN A 283 21.23 13.46 11.59
N ALA A 284 22.10 12.74 10.87
CA ALA A 284 23.50 12.63 11.26
C ALA A 284 24.26 13.98 11.12
N GLU A 285 24.01 14.72 10.06
CA GLU A 285 24.58 16.07 9.88
C GLU A 285 24.13 17.02 10.99
N LEU A 286 22.84 16.96 11.33
CA LEU A 286 22.30 17.78 12.42
C LEU A 286 22.92 17.44 13.78
N ALA A 287 23.17 16.16 14.05
CA ALA A 287 23.78 15.70 15.30
C ALA A 287 25.23 16.25 15.48
N GLU A 288 25.94 16.51 14.37
CA GLU A 288 27.25 17.15 14.36
C GLU A 288 27.17 18.68 14.28
N GLY A 289 25.96 19.25 14.30
CA GLY A 289 25.72 20.70 14.23
C GLY A 289 25.82 21.32 12.83
N ASN A 290 25.83 20.49 11.78
CA ASN A 290 25.97 20.90 10.38
C ASN A 290 24.61 21.29 9.79
N ILE A 291 23.98 22.38 10.24
CA ILE A 291 22.60 22.77 9.88
C ILE A 291 22.41 22.92 8.37
N GLU A 292 23.36 23.52 7.65
CA GLU A 292 23.25 23.69 6.19
C GLU A 292 23.24 22.34 5.47
N LYS A 293 24.12 21.42 5.83
CA LYS A 293 24.16 20.08 5.24
C LYS A 293 22.92 19.24 5.61
N PHE A 294 22.37 19.43 6.82
CA PHE A 294 21.07 18.87 7.20
C PHE A 294 19.98 19.28 6.19
N LYS A 295 19.88 20.59 5.92
CA LYS A 295 18.91 21.12 4.96
C LYS A 295 19.18 20.60 3.54
N GLU A 296 20.43 20.59 3.09
CA GLU A 296 20.82 20.05 1.78
C GLU A 296 20.43 18.58 1.61
N ALA A 297 20.64 17.75 2.63
CA ALA A 297 20.22 16.35 2.59
C ALA A 297 18.68 16.20 2.58
N ALA A 298 17.97 17.01 3.38
CA ALA A 298 16.50 17.01 3.38
C ALA A 298 15.92 17.44 2.02
N GLU A 299 16.54 18.41 1.32
CA GLU A 299 16.09 18.85 -0.01
C GLU A 299 16.23 17.76 -1.10
N LYS A 300 17.09 16.77 -0.91
CA LYS A 300 17.21 15.60 -1.79
C LYS A 300 16.06 14.59 -1.65
N MET A 301 15.25 14.71 -0.60
CA MET A 301 14.06 13.88 -0.40
C MET A 301 12.98 14.28 -1.41
N SER A 302 12.48 13.32 -2.16
CA SER A 302 11.49 13.54 -3.23
C SER A 302 10.05 13.65 -2.72
N ALA A 303 9.72 12.98 -1.59
CA ALA A 303 8.39 12.99 -1.02
C ALA A 303 8.22 14.13 -0.01
N ALA A 304 7.33 15.09 -0.30
CA ALA A 304 7.04 16.22 0.58
C ALA A 304 6.58 15.77 1.97
N SER A 305 5.75 14.72 2.06
CA SER A 305 5.30 14.15 3.33
C SER A 305 6.44 13.62 4.20
N ASN A 306 7.44 12.95 3.59
CA ASN A 306 8.62 12.48 4.32
C ASN A 306 9.47 13.64 4.82
N LYS A 307 9.66 14.69 3.99
CA LYS A 307 10.37 15.91 4.36
C LYS A 307 9.65 16.67 5.48
N ALA A 308 8.32 16.83 5.37
CA ALA A 308 7.49 17.42 6.40
C ALA A 308 7.62 16.67 7.73
N SER A 309 7.55 15.34 7.70
CA SER A 309 7.72 14.51 8.89
C SER A 309 9.11 14.66 9.52
N LEU A 310 10.17 14.71 8.70
CA LEU A 310 11.54 14.93 9.18
C LEU A 310 11.63 16.28 9.91
N TYR A 311 11.17 17.37 9.28
CA TYR A 311 11.24 18.71 9.84
C TYR A 311 10.40 18.83 11.12
N ASN A 312 9.20 18.27 11.14
CA ASN A 312 8.37 18.28 12.33
C ASN A 312 9.01 17.53 13.51
N ASN A 313 9.56 16.35 13.26
CA ASN A 313 10.19 15.53 14.31
C ASN A 313 11.43 16.23 14.88
N VAL A 314 12.25 16.84 14.03
CA VAL A 314 13.43 17.60 14.46
C VAL A 314 13.03 18.85 15.26
N ALA A 315 12.03 19.58 14.80
CA ALA A 315 11.52 20.76 15.49
C ALA A 315 10.97 20.40 16.87
N TRP A 316 10.23 19.30 16.97
CA TRP A 316 9.69 18.79 18.23
C TRP A 316 10.81 18.42 19.22
N ASP A 317 11.80 17.65 18.77
CA ASP A 317 12.93 17.22 19.59
C ASP A 317 13.75 18.40 20.14
N MET A 318 14.00 19.42 19.30
CA MET A 318 14.64 20.66 19.70
C MET A 318 13.81 21.44 20.72
N ALA A 319 12.49 21.53 20.51
CA ALA A 319 11.58 22.23 21.41
C ALA A 319 11.50 21.55 22.80
N GLU A 320 11.43 20.21 22.83
CA GLU A 320 11.43 19.45 24.10
C GLU A 320 12.75 19.64 24.86
N LYS A 321 13.88 19.71 24.18
CA LYS A 321 15.19 19.94 24.79
C LYS A 321 15.46 21.40 25.15
N GLY A 322 14.68 22.34 24.61
CA GLY A 322 14.91 23.77 24.75
C GLY A 322 16.15 24.26 23.99
N GLU A 323 16.53 23.56 22.92
CA GLU A 323 17.71 23.82 22.10
C GLU A 323 17.32 24.38 20.74
N ASN A 324 18.12 25.33 20.21
CA ASN A 324 17.95 25.89 18.85
C ASN A 324 16.49 26.27 18.50
N LEU A 325 15.79 26.94 19.43
CA LEU A 325 14.35 27.23 19.32
C LEU A 325 13.97 28.04 18.06
N GLU A 326 14.86 28.90 17.56
CA GLU A 326 14.66 29.67 16.33
C GLU A 326 14.63 28.72 15.12
N LEU A 327 15.54 27.74 15.05
CA LEU A 327 15.53 26.70 14.01
C LEU A 327 14.34 25.79 14.16
N ALA A 328 13.97 25.42 15.38
CA ALA A 328 12.77 24.59 15.63
C ALA A 328 11.49 25.27 15.10
N GLU A 329 11.34 26.60 15.33
CA GLU A 329 10.22 27.38 14.80
C GLU A 329 10.24 27.42 13.25
N GLU A 330 11.41 27.64 12.64
CA GLU A 330 11.58 27.64 11.19
C GLU A 330 11.16 26.28 10.60
N LEU A 331 11.71 25.17 11.11
CA LEU A 331 11.43 23.82 10.61
C LEU A 331 9.96 23.44 10.80
N SER A 332 9.34 23.82 11.91
CA SER A 332 7.91 23.57 12.16
C SER A 332 7.04 24.29 11.13
N LYS A 333 7.34 25.56 10.81
CA LYS A 333 6.61 26.31 9.77
C LYS A 333 6.76 25.69 8.40
N THR A 334 7.99 25.33 8.02
CA THR A 334 8.27 24.68 6.73
C THR A 334 7.57 23.33 6.64
N SER A 335 7.50 22.56 7.74
CA SER A 335 6.76 21.30 7.78
C SER A 335 5.27 21.51 7.47
N LEU A 336 4.64 22.54 8.05
CA LEU A 336 3.21 22.85 7.78
C LEU A 336 2.99 23.30 6.34
N GLU A 337 3.86 24.13 5.78
CA GLU A 337 3.79 24.55 4.37
C GLU A 337 3.84 23.34 3.42
N LEU A 338 4.74 22.37 3.69
CA LEU A 338 4.85 21.14 2.89
C LEU A 338 3.61 20.23 2.98
N VAL A 339 2.84 20.28 4.07
CA VAL A 339 1.57 19.55 4.22
C VAL A 339 0.43 20.24 3.49
N ASP A 340 0.38 21.57 3.53
CA ASP A 340 -0.67 22.37 2.88
C ASP A 340 -0.58 22.35 1.33
N GLU A 341 0.59 21.99 0.76
CA GLU A 341 0.80 21.86 -0.68
C GLU A 341 0.36 20.50 -1.26
N GLN A 342 -0.07 19.55 -0.43
CA GLN A 342 -0.53 18.21 -0.83
C GLN A 342 -2.06 18.14 -0.97
#